data_fe2a7f7cdf88b5590c25bd88fba0cb94
#
_entry.id   fe2a7f7cdf88b5590c25bd88fba0cb94
#
_cell.length_a   1.000
_cell.length_b   1.000
_cell.length_c   1.000
_cell.angle_alpha   90.00
_cell.angle_beta   90.00
_cell.angle_gamma   90.00
#
_symmetry.space_group_name_H-M   'P 1'
#
loop_
_entity.id
_entity.type
_entity.pdbx_description
1 polymer ?
#
loop_
_entity_poly.entity_id
_entity_poly.type
_entity_poly.pdbx_seq_one_letter_code
_entity_poly.pdbx_strand_id
1 'polypeptide(L)'
;MIELTKVTKLYGTVIGVNEIDLVLEPGAYGLLGANGSGKTTLINLLTGQLKPSVGAVRIFQSDPWAESNVRYRLGLCPATDILYTNVTAFQFVRFLLELQGINRLDSAELANNALDVVGLDDKDRNRPMGEYSRGMKQRAKLAQAIAHDPELLILDEPFSGLDPVARHEMTTFLQDWVTSGKSVVVSSHILHEVENIAQHYLLMNHGRLLAHGSTTEIRDLLADIPREVTLRCTDAVKLAGVLQYQECVESVGVLDGNLGVIVRSTDANSLFDALPNWITEHELNVTEVESSDESLNWIFDTLLKMHQGEI
;
A
#
# COMPACT_ATOMS: atom_id res chain seq x y z
N MET A 1 -13.73 -2.48 -12.25
CA MET A 1 -13.66 -3.68 -11.41
C MET A 1 -14.25 -3.46 -10.02
N ILE A 2 -13.77 -2.49 -9.27
CA ILE A 2 -14.30 -2.07 -7.96
C ILE A 2 -14.97 -0.70 -8.12
N GLU A 3 -16.17 -0.52 -7.56
CA GLU A 3 -16.90 0.75 -7.58
C GLU A 3 -17.47 1.03 -6.19
N LEU A 4 -17.17 2.18 -5.65
CA LEU A 4 -17.66 2.71 -4.39
C LEU A 4 -18.41 4.01 -4.67
N THR A 5 -19.64 4.12 -4.19
CA THR A 5 -20.46 5.32 -4.35
C THR A 5 -20.90 5.81 -2.99
N LYS A 6 -20.33 6.94 -2.54
CA LYS A 6 -20.60 7.60 -1.25
C LYS A 6 -20.57 6.65 -0.05
N VAL A 7 -19.59 5.76 -0.04
CA VAL A 7 -19.51 4.68 0.94
C VAL A 7 -19.12 5.22 2.30
N THR A 8 -20.02 5.03 3.28
CA THR A 8 -19.79 5.34 4.69
C THR A 8 -20.09 4.12 5.55
N LYS A 9 -19.21 3.84 6.52
CA LYS A 9 -19.42 2.81 7.54
C LYS A 9 -19.32 3.39 8.93
N LEU A 10 -20.41 3.25 9.69
CA LEU A 10 -20.52 3.68 11.08
C LEU A 10 -20.53 2.48 12.02
N TYR A 11 -19.81 2.60 13.12
CA TYR A 11 -19.83 1.70 14.27
C TYR A 11 -20.36 2.49 15.49
N GLY A 12 -21.68 2.61 15.58
CA GLY A 12 -22.30 3.53 16.54
C GLY A 12 -21.89 4.98 16.24
N THR A 13 -21.12 5.59 17.13
CA THR A 13 -20.59 6.97 16.99
C THR A 13 -19.23 7.04 16.28
N VAL A 14 -18.60 5.89 16.04
CA VAL A 14 -17.27 5.85 15.40
C VAL A 14 -17.43 5.68 13.90
N ILE A 15 -16.72 6.51 13.13
CA ILE A 15 -16.68 6.45 11.67
C ILE A 15 -15.50 5.54 11.28
N GLY A 16 -15.79 4.41 10.63
CA GLY A 16 -14.78 3.51 10.10
C GLY A 16 -14.25 3.95 8.72
N VAL A 17 -15.19 4.30 7.81
CA VAL A 17 -14.92 4.99 6.53
C VAL A 17 -16.00 6.02 6.28
N ASN A 18 -15.65 7.10 5.57
CA ASN A 18 -16.50 8.26 5.40
C ASN A 18 -16.53 8.75 3.95
N GLU A 19 -17.68 8.63 3.34
CA GLU A 19 -18.02 9.22 2.03
C GLU A 19 -16.97 8.94 0.93
N ILE A 20 -16.61 7.66 0.77
CA ILE A 20 -15.64 7.25 -0.25
C ILE A 20 -16.36 7.06 -1.59
N ASP A 21 -15.92 7.83 -2.61
CA ASP A 21 -16.22 7.62 -4.02
C ASP A 21 -14.96 7.14 -4.72
N LEU A 22 -15.02 6.01 -5.42
CA LEU A 22 -13.84 5.39 -6.03
C LEU A 22 -14.25 4.42 -7.14
N VAL A 23 -13.51 4.45 -8.25
CA VAL A 23 -13.61 3.45 -9.32
C VAL A 23 -12.22 2.92 -9.60
N LEU A 24 -12.05 1.59 -9.51
CA LEU A 24 -10.78 0.92 -9.81
C LEU A 24 -11.00 -0.09 -10.94
N GLU A 25 -10.19 0.05 -11.98
CA GLU A 25 -10.06 -0.92 -13.05
C GLU A 25 -9.23 -2.14 -12.61
N PRO A 26 -9.18 -3.24 -13.37
CA PRO A 26 -8.26 -4.34 -13.08
C PRO A 26 -6.81 -3.85 -12.97
N GLY A 27 -6.07 -4.31 -11.95
CA GLY A 27 -4.70 -3.89 -11.73
C GLY A 27 -4.19 -4.13 -10.30
N ALA A 28 -3.04 -3.54 -10.00
CA ALA A 28 -2.38 -3.65 -8.70
C ALA A 28 -2.47 -2.33 -7.93
N TYR A 29 -3.01 -2.39 -6.71
CA TYR A 29 -3.29 -1.23 -5.87
C TYR A 29 -2.68 -1.38 -4.48
N GLY A 30 -1.97 -0.35 -4.04
CA GLY A 30 -1.50 -0.21 -2.67
C GLY A 30 -2.48 0.60 -1.82
N LEU A 31 -3.06 0.01 -0.79
CA LEU A 31 -3.94 0.69 0.18
C LEU A 31 -3.12 1.14 1.39
N LEU A 32 -2.80 2.42 1.47
CA LEU A 32 -1.86 3.00 2.40
C LEU A 32 -2.53 3.86 3.46
N GLY A 33 -1.98 3.86 4.64
CA GLY A 33 -2.45 4.70 5.75
C GLY A 33 -1.97 4.18 7.10
N ALA A 34 -1.95 5.06 8.10
CA ALA A 34 -1.60 4.70 9.46
C ALA A 34 -2.57 3.67 10.07
N ASN A 35 -2.18 3.07 11.19
CA ASN A 35 -3.10 2.22 11.95
C ASN A 35 -4.32 3.02 12.39
N GLY A 36 -5.51 2.43 12.20
CA GLY A 36 -6.78 3.13 12.47
C GLY A 36 -7.27 4.07 11.36
N SER A 37 -6.57 4.16 10.20
CA SER A 37 -7.02 4.99 9.07
C SER A 37 -8.28 4.49 8.35
N GLY A 38 -8.75 3.26 8.64
CA GLY A 38 -9.93 2.66 8.03
C GLY A 38 -9.67 1.58 6.98
N LYS A 39 -8.41 1.19 6.71
CA LYS A 39 -8.03 0.18 5.70
C LYS A 39 -8.79 -1.15 5.87
N THR A 40 -8.73 -1.74 7.06
CA THR A 40 -9.44 -3.01 7.35
C THR A 40 -10.96 -2.85 7.23
N THR A 41 -11.53 -1.68 7.59
CA THR A 41 -12.96 -1.42 7.37
C THR A 41 -13.30 -1.39 5.90
N LEU A 42 -12.49 -0.72 5.08
CA LEU A 42 -12.67 -0.70 3.62
C LEU A 42 -12.54 -2.11 3.03
N ILE A 43 -11.51 -2.87 3.41
CA ILE A 43 -11.31 -4.26 2.98
C ILE A 43 -12.54 -5.13 3.32
N ASN A 44 -13.07 -5.01 4.53
CA ASN A 44 -14.24 -5.78 4.96
C ASN A 44 -15.51 -5.40 4.18
N LEU A 45 -15.63 -4.15 3.73
CA LEU A 45 -16.70 -3.71 2.84
C LEU A 45 -16.52 -4.30 1.43
N LEU A 46 -15.31 -4.25 0.87
CA LEU A 46 -14.99 -4.81 -0.44
C LEU A 46 -15.23 -6.32 -0.50
N THR A 47 -14.90 -7.03 0.58
CA THR A 47 -15.04 -8.49 0.65
C THR A 47 -16.44 -8.97 1.08
N GLY A 48 -17.36 -8.04 1.31
CA GLY A 48 -18.72 -8.36 1.74
C GLY A 48 -18.81 -8.93 3.15
N GLN A 49 -17.81 -8.71 4.02
CA GLN A 49 -17.88 -9.04 5.44
C GLN A 49 -18.68 -7.98 6.24
N LEU A 50 -18.72 -6.76 5.71
CA LEU A 50 -19.48 -5.66 6.26
C LEU A 50 -20.40 -5.06 5.20
N LYS A 51 -21.60 -4.67 5.64
CA LYS A 51 -22.51 -3.86 4.85
C LYS A 51 -22.21 -2.38 5.08
N PRO A 52 -22.18 -1.52 4.05
CA PRO A 52 -22.08 -0.09 4.23
C PRO A 52 -23.28 0.46 4.99
N SER A 53 -23.06 1.51 5.79
CA SER A 53 -24.15 2.25 6.47
C SER A 53 -24.86 3.20 5.52
N VAL A 54 -24.10 3.79 4.58
CA VAL A 54 -24.59 4.66 3.51
C VAL A 54 -23.81 4.34 2.25
N GLY A 55 -24.41 4.56 1.08
CA GLY A 55 -23.77 4.33 -0.20
C GLY A 55 -23.83 2.88 -0.67
N ALA A 56 -23.05 2.56 -1.70
CA ALA A 56 -23.04 1.25 -2.33
C ALA A 56 -21.61 0.81 -2.68
N VAL A 57 -21.36 -0.50 -2.53
CA VAL A 57 -20.11 -1.17 -2.95
C VAL A 57 -20.48 -2.13 -4.07
N ARG A 58 -19.74 -2.09 -5.17
CA ARG A 58 -19.84 -3.05 -6.26
C ARG A 58 -18.48 -3.62 -6.60
N ILE A 59 -18.42 -4.94 -6.70
CA ILE A 59 -17.25 -5.69 -7.16
C ILE A 59 -17.70 -6.53 -8.33
N PHE A 60 -17.03 -6.40 -9.48
CA PHE A 60 -17.47 -7.05 -10.73
C PHE A 60 -18.95 -6.75 -11.06
N GLN A 61 -19.39 -5.50 -10.79
CA GLN A 61 -20.76 -5.00 -10.96
C GLN A 61 -21.81 -5.60 -10.01
N SER A 62 -21.43 -6.40 -9.03
CA SER A 62 -22.31 -7.06 -8.06
C SER A 62 -22.05 -6.57 -6.62
N ASP A 63 -23.08 -6.66 -5.76
CA ASP A 63 -22.98 -6.30 -4.34
C ASP A 63 -22.32 -7.46 -3.55
N PRO A 64 -21.09 -7.29 -3.02
CA PRO A 64 -20.38 -8.36 -2.33
C PRO A 64 -21.03 -8.78 -1.00
N TRP A 65 -21.86 -7.92 -0.40
CA TRP A 65 -22.63 -8.26 0.80
C TRP A 65 -23.83 -9.16 0.47
N ALA A 66 -24.56 -8.85 -0.61
CA ALA A 66 -25.79 -9.54 -0.96
C ALA A 66 -25.57 -10.77 -1.85
N GLU A 67 -24.57 -10.74 -2.72
CA GLU A 67 -24.35 -11.72 -3.77
C GLU A 67 -23.13 -12.62 -3.49
N SER A 68 -23.39 -13.91 -3.21
CA SER A 68 -22.30 -14.87 -2.87
C SER A 68 -21.37 -15.18 -4.05
N ASN A 69 -21.85 -15.06 -5.30
CA ASN A 69 -21.06 -15.32 -6.50
C ASN A 69 -19.81 -14.42 -6.61
N VAL A 70 -19.86 -13.19 -6.10
CA VAL A 70 -18.70 -12.28 -6.05
C VAL A 70 -17.58 -12.91 -5.24
N ARG A 71 -17.91 -13.55 -4.12
CA ARG A 71 -16.92 -14.11 -3.19
C ARG A 71 -16.10 -15.26 -3.76
N TYR A 72 -16.63 -15.99 -4.75
CA TYR A 72 -15.88 -17.03 -5.47
C TYR A 72 -14.78 -16.45 -6.38
N ARG A 73 -14.89 -15.17 -6.74
CA ARG A 73 -13.91 -14.45 -7.56
C ARG A 73 -12.94 -13.62 -6.73
N LEU A 74 -13.13 -13.61 -5.38
CA LEU A 74 -12.32 -12.85 -4.43
C LEU A 74 -11.49 -13.78 -3.55
N GLY A 75 -10.19 -13.52 -3.45
CA GLY A 75 -9.33 -14.08 -2.43
C GLY A 75 -9.07 -13.06 -1.32
N LEU A 76 -9.21 -13.45 -0.07
CA LEU A 76 -8.90 -12.60 1.07
C LEU A 76 -7.84 -13.22 1.96
N CYS A 77 -6.74 -12.48 2.16
CA CYS A 77 -5.75 -12.75 3.19
C CYS A 77 -5.91 -11.72 4.32
N PRO A 78 -6.56 -12.05 5.45
CA PRO A 78 -6.85 -11.09 6.50
C PRO A 78 -5.61 -10.77 7.37
N ALA A 79 -5.57 -9.58 8.00
CA ALA A 79 -4.53 -9.21 8.95
C ALA A 79 -4.55 -10.06 10.23
N THR A 80 -5.74 -10.54 10.63
CA THR A 80 -5.93 -11.32 11.85
C THR A 80 -5.22 -12.67 11.80
N ASP A 81 -4.71 -13.09 12.94
CA ASP A 81 -4.09 -14.42 13.06
C ASP A 81 -5.11 -15.53 12.84
N ILE A 82 -4.62 -16.67 12.33
CA ILE A 82 -5.42 -17.90 12.20
C ILE A 82 -5.75 -18.41 13.59
N LEU A 83 -7.05 -18.57 13.88
CA LEU A 83 -7.54 -19.03 15.18
C LEU A 83 -7.52 -20.57 15.34
N TYR A 84 -7.32 -21.32 14.25
CA TYR A 84 -7.41 -22.78 14.21
C TYR A 84 -6.07 -23.45 14.52
N THR A 85 -5.64 -23.40 15.77
CA THR A 85 -4.31 -23.89 16.19
C THR A 85 -4.15 -25.40 16.10
N ASN A 86 -5.24 -26.17 16.20
CA ASN A 86 -5.23 -27.64 16.25
C ASN A 86 -5.43 -28.34 14.89
N VAL A 87 -5.60 -27.56 13.81
CA VAL A 87 -5.74 -28.10 12.45
C VAL A 87 -4.47 -27.85 11.64
N THR A 88 -4.22 -28.70 10.66
CA THR A 88 -3.10 -28.53 9.74
C THR A 88 -3.44 -27.51 8.65
N ALA A 89 -2.44 -26.92 7.99
CA ALA A 89 -2.68 -26.00 6.87
C ALA A 89 -3.45 -26.69 5.73
N PHE A 90 -3.14 -27.94 5.43
CA PHE A 90 -3.87 -28.71 4.44
C PHE A 90 -5.35 -28.88 4.82
N GLN A 91 -5.65 -29.26 6.06
CA GLN A 91 -7.04 -29.38 6.53
C GLN A 91 -7.77 -28.04 6.48
N PHE A 92 -7.11 -26.96 6.85
CA PHE A 92 -7.66 -25.60 6.85
C PHE A 92 -8.04 -25.14 5.44
N VAL A 93 -7.11 -25.20 4.49
CA VAL A 93 -7.35 -24.75 3.11
C VAL A 93 -8.42 -25.62 2.44
N ARG A 94 -8.31 -26.96 2.58
CA ARG A 94 -9.29 -27.89 2.01
C ARG A 94 -10.69 -27.66 2.57
N PHE A 95 -10.83 -27.47 3.88
CA PHE A 95 -12.13 -27.23 4.52
C PHE A 95 -12.81 -25.95 3.99
N LEU A 96 -12.04 -24.89 3.79
CA LEU A 96 -12.59 -23.65 3.24
C LEU A 96 -13.04 -23.79 1.77
N LEU A 97 -12.33 -24.57 0.97
CA LEU A 97 -12.74 -24.93 -0.39
C LEU A 97 -14.03 -25.80 -0.40
N GLU A 98 -14.14 -26.76 0.53
CA GLU A 98 -15.37 -27.57 0.68
C GLU A 98 -16.56 -26.68 1.10
N LEU A 99 -16.36 -25.65 1.95
CA LEU A 99 -17.41 -24.68 2.29
C LEU A 99 -17.84 -23.81 1.09
N GLN A 100 -16.97 -23.62 0.11
CA GLN A 100 -17.32 -22.97 -1.17
C GLN A 100 -18.07 -23.92 -2.12
N GLY A 101 -18.32 -25.17 -1.73
CA GLY A 101 -19.04 -26.15 -2.54
C GLY A 101 -18.16 -26.97 -3.47
N ILE A 102 -16.84 -26.85 -3.38
CA ILE A 102 -15.89 -27.67 -4.14
C ILE A 102 -15.91 -29.09 -3.54
N ASN A 103 -16.00 -30.10 -4.39
CA ASN A 103 -16.04 -31.47 -3.92
C ASN A 103 -14.72 -31.86 -3.26
N ARG A 104 -14.75 -32.97 -2.49
CA ARG A 104 -13.67 -33.41 -1.62
C ARG A 104 -12.37 -33.78 -2.37
N LEU A 105 -12.46 -34.26 -3.58
CA LEU A 105 -11.29 -34.66 -4.36
C LEU A 105 -10.60 -33.41 -4.92
N ASP A 106 -11.34 -32.53 -5.59
CA ASP A 106 -10.83 -31.28 -6.17
C ASP A 106 -10.31 -30.34 -5.07
N SER A 107 -11.00 -30.26 -3.92
CA SER A 107 -10.55 -29.43 -2.79
C SER A 107 -9.23 -29.90 -2.20
N ALA A 108 -8.95 -31.22 -2.20
CA ALA A 108 -7.68 -31.76 -1.74
C ALA A 108 -6.54 -31.43 -2.72
N GLU A 109 -6.79 -31.52 -4.03
CA GLU A 109 -5.83 -31.18 -5.07
C GLU A 109 -5.51 -29.67 -5.05
N LEU A 110 -6.54 -28.82 -5.06
CA LEU A 110 -6.39 -27.36 -5.01
C LEU A 110 -5.67 -26.92 -3.74
N ALA A 111 -5.96 -27.54 -2.59
CA ALA A 111 -5.28 -27.21 -1.34
C ALA A 111 -3.78 -27.55 -1.41
N ASN A 112 -3.41 -28.70 -1.96
CA ASN A 112 -2.01 -29.07 -2.13
C ASN A 112 -1.30 -28.10 -3.07
N ASN A 113 -1.89 -27.82 -4.24
CA ASN A 113 -1.33 -26.90 -5.21
C ASN A 113 -1.10 -25.49 -4.61
N ALA A 114 -2.07 -24.98 -3.85
CA ALA A 114 -1.93 -23.68 -3.20
C ALA A 114 -0.84 -23.68 -2.11
N LEU A 115 -0.69 -24.77 -1.36
CA LEU A 115 0.36 -24.92 -0.36
C LEU A 115 1.75 -25.06 -0.98
N ASP A 116 1.87 -25.70 -2.15
CA ASP A 116 3.10 -25.75 -2.93
C ASP A 116 3.50 -24.35 -3.41
N VAL A 117 2.55 -23.60 -3.95
CA VAL A 117 2.78 -22.23 -4.44
C VAL A 117 3.31 -21.30 -3.36
N VAL A 118 2.82 -21.43 -2.11
CA VAL A 118 3.29 -20.59 -1.00
C VAL A 118 4.52 -21.17 -0.27
N GLY A 119 5.07 -22.28 -0.75
CA GLY A 119 6.29 -22.88 -0.20
C GLY A 119 6.11 -23.52 1.19
N LEU A 120 4.94 -24.11 1.49
CA LEU A 120 4.73 -24.97 2.64
C LEU A 120 4.93 -26.44 2.21
N ASP A 121 6.05 -27.02 2.62
CA ASP A 121 6.42 -28.38 2.27
C ASP A 121 5.50 -29.45 2.93
N ASP A 122 5.65 -30.70 2.52
CA ASP A 122 4.81 -31.83 3.01
C ASP A 122 4.88 -32.04 4.53
N LYS A 123 6.03 -31.76 5.14
CA LYS A 123 6.20 -31.89 6.59
C LYS A 123 5.44 -30.79 7.31
N ASP A 124 5.56 -29.57 6.84
CA ASP A 124 4.95 -28.41 7.47
C ASP A 124 3.44 -28.37 7.25
N ARG A 125 2.94 -28.65 6.03
CA ARG A 125 1.50 -28.62 5.74
C ARG A 125 0.67 -29.60 6.55
N ASN A 126 1.31 -30.66 7.08
CA ASN A 126 0.65 -31.76 7.84
C ASN A 126 0.82 -31.63 9.36
N ARG A 127 1.49 -30.62 9.89
CA ARG A 127 1.53 -30.37 11.34
C ARG A 127 0.54 -29.28 11.76
N PRO A 128 0.12 -29.24 13.03
CA PRO A 128 -0.81 -28.23 13.52
C PRO A 128 -0.30 -26.80 13.34
N MET A 129 -1.16 -25.88 12.86
CA MET A 129 -0.81 -24.47 12.65
C MET A 129 -0.49 -23.70 13.94
N GLY A 130 -0.83 -24.24 15.12
CA GLY A 130 -0.40 -23.72 16.40
C GLY A 130 1.12 -23.72 16.59
N GLU A 131 1.83 -24.63 15.91
CA GLU A 131 3.28 -24.77 15.94
C GLU A 131 4.00 -23.92 14.87
N TYR A 132 3.24 -23.19 14.05
CA TYR A 132 3.80 -22.38 12.95
C TYR A 132 4.44 -21.10 13.44
N SER A 133 5.57 -20.74 12.79
CA SER A 133 6.10 -19.38 12.85
C SER A 133 5.09 -18.38 12.25
N ARG A 134 5.29 -17.08 12.49
CA ARG A 134 4.47 -16.03 11.89
C ARG A 134 4.46 -16.14 10.35
N GLY A 135 5.63 -16.31 9.73
CA GLY A 135 5.76 -16.48 8.28
C GLY A 135 4.99 -17.69 7.76
N MET A 136 5.06 -18.83 8.43
CA MET A 136 4.30 -20.02 8.04
C MET A 136 2.78 -19.82 8.16
N LYS A 137 2.32 -19.13 9.20
CA LYS A 137 0.91 -18.74 9.34
C LYS A 137 0.47 -17.84 8.20
N GLN A 138 1.31 -16.88 7.82
CA GLN A 138 1.03 -15.98 6.71
C GLN A 138 0.96 -16.72 5.37
N ARG A 139 1.87 -17.67 5.12
CA ARG A 139 1.82 -18.55 3.94
C ARG A 139 0.53 -19.39 3.91
N ALA A 140 0.09 -19.94 5.04
CA ALA A 140 -1.16 -20.67 5.12
C ALA A 140 -2.40 -19.79 4.85
N LYS A 141 -2.41 -18.54 5.33
CA LYS A 141 -3.44 -17.55 5.01
C LYS A 141 -3.44 -17.19 3.53
N LEU A 142 -2.27 -17.05 2.93
CA LEU A 142 -2.16 -16.79 1.50
C LEU A 142 -2.65 -18.00 0.68
N ALA A 143 -2.25 -19.21 1.06
CA ALA A 143 -2.70 -20.42 0.38
C ALA A 143 -4.23 -20.51 0.31
N GLN A 144 -4.93 -20.27 1.42
CA GLN A 144 -6.39 -20.28 1.43
C GLN A 144 -7.00 -19.16 0.55
N ALA A 145 -6.33 -18.01 0.47
CA ALA A 145 -6.83 -16.89 -0.33
C ALA A 145 -6.72 -17.15 -1.84
N ILE A 146 -5.73 -17.95 -2.27
CA ILE A 146 -5.46 -18.22 -3.70
C ILE A 146 -5.98 -19.58 -4.19
N ALA A 147 -6.36 -20.49 -3.29
CA ALA A 147 -6.62 -21.89 -3.62
C ALA A 147 -7.76 -22.10 -4.62
N HIS A 148 -8.73 -21.20 -4.69
CA HIS A 148 -9.86 -21.25 -5.63
C HIS A 148 -9.63 -20.40 -6.90
N ASP A 149 -8.40 -19.97 -7.12
CA ASP A 149 -7.96 -19.22 -8.30
C ASP A 149 -8.73 -17.89 -8.54
N PRO A 150 -8.80 -16.97 -7.55
CA PRO A 150 -9.58 -15.75 -7.66
C PRO A 150 -9.05 -14.78 -8.72
N GLU A 151 -9.93 -13.91 -9.24
CA GLU A 151 -9.59 -12.83 -10.17
C GLU A 151 -9.05 -11.58 -9.45
N LEU A 152 -9.49 -11.36 -8.20
CA LEU A 152 -9.06 -10.27 -7.33
C LEU A 152 -8.59 -10.82 -6.00
N LEU A 153 -7.33 -10.54 -5.65
CA LEU A 153 -6.74 -10.88 -4.37
C LEU A 153 -6.67 -9.64 -3.49
N ILE A 154 -7.21 -9.70 -2.29
CA ILE A 154 -7.17 -8.63 -1.29
C ILE A 154 -6.37 -9.11 -0.08
N LEU A 155 -5.30 -8.38 0.25
CA LEU A 155 -4.41 -8.72 1.36
C LEU A 155 -4.37 -7.57 2.37
N ASP A 156 -4.69 -7.88 3.61
CA ASP A 156 -4.64 -6.92 4.72
C ASP A 156 -3.35 -7.13 5.52
N GLU A 157 -2.42 -6.17 5.43
CA GLU A 157 -1.10 -6.17 6.09
C GLU A 157 -0.31 -7.49 5.88
N PRO A 158 -0.13 -7.99 4.64
CA PRO A 158 0.45 -9.32 4.39
C PRO A 158 1.91 -9.46 4.82
N PHE A 159 2.66 -8.35 4.93
CA PHE A 159 4.07 -8.32 5.30
C PHE A 159 4.32 -8.25 6.80
N SER A 160 3.27 -8.06 7.59
CA SER A 160 3.39 -7.88 9.04
C SER A 160 4.01 -9.09 9.72
N GLY A 161 5.13 -8.85 10.43
CA GLY A 161 5.85 -9.87 11.19
C GLY A 161 6.61 -10.90 10.35
N LEU A 162 6.80 -10.66 9.06
CA LEU A 162 7.69 -11.44 8.20
C LEU A 162 9.14 -10.99 8.36
N ASP A 163 10.06 -11.95 8.33
CA ASP A 163 11.48 -11.67 8.17
C ASP A 163 11.80 -11.18 6.72
N PRO A 164 13.01 -10.64 6.47
CA PRO A 164 13.33 -10.10 5.15
C PRO A 164 13.22 -11.13 4.01
N VAL A 165 13.52 -12.40 4.25
CA VAL A 165 13.45 -13.46 3.24
C VAL A 165 12.00 -13.75 2.87
N ALA A 166 11.15 -14.01 3.87
CA ALA A 166 9.73 -14.26 3.66
C ALA A 166 9.01 -13.06 3.02
N ARG A 167 9.46 -11.83 3.35
CA ARG A 167 8.94 -10.60 2.72
C ARG A 167 9.29 -10.53 1.25
N HIS A 168 10.53 -10.84 0.88
CA HIS A 168 10.97 -10.88 -0.52
C HIS A 168 10.19 -11.94 -1.33
N GLU A 169 10.02 -13.15 -0.79
CA GLU A 169 9.24 -14.21 -1.43
C GLU A 169 7.77 -13.81 -1.63
N MET A 170 7.16 -13.16 -0.65
CA MET A 170 5.80 -12.63 -0.76
C MET A 170 5.71 -11.55 -1.86
N THR A 171 6.67 -10.65 -1.93
CA THR A 171 6.73 -9.60 -2.97
C THR A 171 6.84 -10.24 -4.35
N THR A 172 7.74 -11.19 -4.54
CA THR A 172 7.92 -11.91 -5.81
C THR A 172 6.63 -12.63 -6.22
N PHE A 173 6.00 -13.35 -5.29
CA PHE A 173 4.71 -13.99 -5.55
C PHE A 173 3.64 -13.00 -6.04
N LEU A 174 3.52 -11.84 -5.39
CA LEU A 174 2.53 -10.84 -5.76
C LEU A 174 2.84 -10.16 -7.11
N GLN A 175 4.12 -9.99 -7.45
CA GLN A 175 4.55 -9.52 -8.78
C GLN A 175 4.16 -10.53 -9.87
N ASP A 176 4.41 -11.82 -9.65
CA ASP A 176 4.03 -12.89 -10.57
C ASP A 176 2.50 -12.97 -10.73
N TRP A 177 1.76 -12.78 -9.62
CA TRP A 177 0.30 -12.73 -9.64
C TRP A 177 -0.22 -11.61 -10.55
N VAL A 178 0.31 -10.40 -10.42
CA VAL A 178 -0.06 -9.25 -11.26
C VAL A 178 0.35 -9.48 -12.71
N THR A 179 1.54 -10.02 -12.94
CA THR A 179 2.05 -10.32 -14.30
C THR A 179 1.19 -11.37 -15.01
N SER A 180 0.53 -12.26 -14.26
CA SER A 180 -0.44 -13.23 -14.82
C SER A 180 -1.76 -12.60 -15.27
N GLY A 181 -1.94 -11.27 -15.14
CA GLY A 181 -3.13 -10.52 -15.53
C GLY A 181 -4.22 -10.47 -14.47
N LYS A 182 -3.94 -10.91 -13.25
CA LYS A 182 -4.86 -10.86 -12.12
C LYS A 182 -4.71 -9.57 -11.32
N SER A 183 -5.77 -9.21 -10.61
CA SER A 183 -5.79 -7.97 -9.82
C SER A 183 -5.42 -8.23 -8.36
N VAL A 184 -4.83 -7.21 -7.72
CA VAL A 184 -4.49 -7.26 -6.30
C VAL A 184 -4.73 -5.92 -5.61
N VAL A 185 -5.20 -5.96 -4.38
CA VAL A 185 -5.21 -4.83 -3.43
C VAL A 185 -4.42 -5.25 -2.20
N VAL A 186 -3.32 -4.55 -1.94
CA VAL A 186 -2.44 -4.83 -0.80
C VAL A 186 -2.49 -3.67 0.19
N SER A 187 -2.94 -3.90 1.41
CA SER A 187 -2.83 -2.88 2.45
C SER A 187 -1.48 -2.93 3.16
N SER A 188 -0.93 -1.77 3.46
CA SER A 188 0.23 -1.62 4.33
C SER A 188 0.23 -0.24 5.01
N HIS A 189 0.92 -0.16 6.15
CA HIS A 189 1.30 1.11 6.76
C HIS A 189 2.75 1.50 6.41
N ILE A 190 3.44 0.65 5.65
CA ILE A 190 4.83 0.84 5.21
C ILE A 190 4.83 0.91 3.68
N LEU A 191 5.17 2.08 3.15
CA LEU A 191 5.06 2.35 1.71
C LEU A 191 5.94 1.45 0.85
N HIS A 192 7.23 1.34 1.18
CA HIS A 192 8.18 0.58 0.36
C HIS A 192 7.82 -0.92 0.22
N GLU A 193 6.92 -1.44 1.07
CA GLU A 193 6.42 -2.81 0.92
C GLU A 193 5.54 -2.99 -0.31
N VAL A 194 4.82 -1.94 -0.71
CA VAL A 194 3.86 -1.99 -1.82
C VAL A 194 4.38 -1.37 -3.11
N GLU A 195 5.43 -0.54 -3.06
CA GLU A 195 6.02 0.13 -4.23
C GLU A 195 6.47 -0.84 -5.33
N ASN A 196 6.97 -2.01 -4.94
CA ASN A 196 7.43 -3.02 -5.87
C ASN A 196 6.29 -3.87 -6.48
N ILE A 197 5.05 -3.71 -6.02
CA ILE A 197 3.90 -4.52 -6.42
C ILE A 197 2.87 -3.67 -7.15
N ALA A 198 2.54 -2.51 -6.58
CA ALA A 198 1.46 -1.64 -7.02
C ALA A 198 1.99 -0.45 -7.81
N GLN A 199 1.27 -0.07 -8.86
CA GLN A 199 1.50 1.14 -9.64
C GLN A 199 0.54 2.27 -9.28
N HIS A 200 -0.55 1.95 -8.58
CA HIS A 200 -1.57 2.90 -8.13
C HIS A 200 -1.78 2.77 -6.62
N TYR A 201 -2.03 3.88 -5.97
CA TYR A 201 -2.14 3.97 -4.52
C TYR A 201 -3.46 4.58 -4.10
N LEU A 202 -3.96 4.12 -2.96
CA LEU A 202 -5.13 4.63 -2.25
C LEU A 202 -4.64 5.10 -0.88
N LEU A 203 -4.57 6.41 -0.67
CA LEU A 203 -4.06 7.00 0.56
C LEU A 203 -5.21 7.30 1.52
N MET A 204 -5.24 6.63 2.66
CA MET A 204 -6.31 6.75 3.64
C MET A 204 -5.85 7.41 4.94
N ASN A 205 -6.69 8.30 5.47
CA ASN A 205 -6.54 8.86 6.81
C ASN A 205 -7.90 9.08 7.47
N HIS A 206 -8.03 8.69 8.73
CA HIS A 206 -9.25 8.88 9.54
C HIS A 206 -10.55 8.51 8.82
N GLY A 207 -10.54 7.38 8.09
CA GLY A 207 -11.69 6.88 7.34
C GLY A 207 -11.96 7.57 6.02
N ARG A 208 -11.15 8.54 5.60
CA ARG A 208 -11.27 9.25 4.32
C ARG A 208 -10.20 8.80 3.34
N LEU A 209 -10.55 8.83 2.07
CA LEU A 209 -9.61 8.70 0.97
C LEU A 209 -9.03 10.10 0.70
N LEU A 210 -7.73 10.30 0.96
CA LEU A 210 -7.06 11.59 0.74
C LEU A 210 -6.71 11.80 -0.72
N ALA A 211 -6.19 10.75 -1.36
CA ALA A 211 -5.83 10.74 -2.77
C ALA A 211 -5.84 9.31 -3.31
N HIS A 212 -6.00 9.17 -4.62
CA HIS A 212 -5.81 7.90 -5.33
C HIS A 212 -5.22 8.16 -6.72
N GLY A 213 -4.42 7.22 -7.21
CA GLY A 213 -3.77 7.30 -8.51
C GLY A 213 -2.37 6.71 -8.49
N SER A 214 -1.62 6.90 -9.58
CA SER A 214 -0.18 6.65 -9.66
C SER A 214 0.59 7.66 -8.82
N THR A 215 1.87 7.37 -8.55
CA THR A 215 2.75 8.32 -7.85
C THR A 215 2.80 9.69 -8.56
N THR A 216 2.82 9.68 -9.89
CA THR A 216 2.84 10.92 -10.68
C THR A 216 1.54 11.71 -10.52
N GLU A 217 0.38 11.05 -10.68
CA GLU A 217 -0.93 11.70 -10.53
C GLU A 217 -1.14 12.28 -9.13
N ILE A 218 -0.72 11.55 -8.09
CA ILE A 218 -0.84 12.05 -6.71
C ILE A 218 0.15 13.21 -6.46
N ARG A 219 1.36 13.14 -7.04
CA ARG A 219 2.34 14.23 -6.97
C ARG A 219 1.83 15.50 -7.63
N ASP A 220 1.15 15.38 -8.76
CA ASP A 220 0.58 16.54 -9.48
C ASP A 220 -0.47 17.29 -8.65
N LEU A 221 -1.15 16.61 -7.71
CA LEU A 221 -2.04 17.25 -6.72
C LEU A 221 -1.28 18.17 -5.74
N LEU A 222 0.03 17.98 -5.62
CA LEU A 222 0.92 18.73 -4.74
C LEU A 222 1.82 19.72 -5.51
N ALA A 223 1.51 19.98 -6.79
CA ALA A 223 2.36 20.83 -7.65
C ALA A 223 2.57 22.25 -7.11
N ASP A 224 1.58 22.79 -6.41
CA ASP A 224 1.64 24.13 -5.80
C ASP A 224 2.38 24.16 -4.45
N ILE A 225 2.80 23.00 -3.93
CA ILE A 225 3.51 22.94 -2.65
C ILE A 225 5.01 23.06 -2.90
N PRO A 226 5.69 24.00 -2.21
CA PRO A 226 7.13 24.16 -2.35
C PRO A 226 7.88 22.87 -2.00
N ARG A 227 8.77 22.45 -2.87
CA ARG A 227 9.61 21.26 -2.70
C ARG A 227 10.84 21.59 -1.87
N GLU A 228 11.23 20.66 -1.00
CA GLU A 228 12.44 20.79 -0.21
C GLU A 228 13.58 20.01 -0.87
N VAL A 229 14.65 20.74 -1.18
CA VAL A 229 15.91 20.21 -1.73
C VAL A 229 17.01 20.43 -0.73
N THR A 230 17.67 19.38 -0.30
CA THR A 230 18.86 19.46 0.56
C THR A 230 20.12 19.46 -0.30
N LEU A 231 20.94 20.48 -0.14
CA LEU A 231 22.23 20.64 -0.81
C LEU A 231 23.33 20.56 0.25
N ARG A 232 24.15 19.51 0.25
CA ARG A 232 25.32 19.40 1.12
C ARG A 232 26.52 20.09 0.48
N CYS A 233 27.21 20.89 1.25
CA CYS A 233 28.32 21.69 0.75
C CYS A 233 29.32 22.03 1.88
N THR A 234 30.49 22.50 1.52
CA THR A 234 31.53 22.91 2.49
C THR A 234 31.33 24.34 3.03
N ASP A 235 30.56 25.18 2.34
CA ASP A 235 30.26 26.56 2.74
C ASP A 235 28.76 26.86 2.53
N ALA A 236 27.96 26.46 3.50
CA ALA A 236 26.52 26.60 3.44
C ALA A 236 26.06 28.07 3.50
N VAL A 237 26.79 28.95 4.18
CA VAL A 237 26.44 30.37 4.27
C VAL A 237 26.62 31.04 2.90
N LYS A 238 27.71 30.75 2.19
CA LYS A 238 27.94 31.28 0.84
C LYS A 238 26.88 30.75 -0.13
N LEU A 239 26.58 29.45 -0.08
CA LEU A 239 25.54 28.83 -0.90
C LEU A 239 24.17 29.44 -0.63
N ALA A 240 23.76 29.60 0.63
CA ALA A 240 22.50 30.23 1.01
C ALA A 240 22.42 31.66 0.51
N GLY A 241 23.53 32.40 0.58
CA GLY A 241 23.62 33.79 0.08
C GLY A 241 23.40 33.91 -1.44
N VAL A 242 23.77 32.90 -2.22
CA VAL A 242 23.51 32.83 -3.68
C VAL A 242 22.07 32.48 -3.96
N LEU A 243 21.55 31.44 -3.28
CA LEU A 243 20.26 30.85 -3.57
C LEU A 243 19.07 31.74 -3.15
N GLN A 244 19.19 32.50 -2.06
CA GLN A 244 18.09 33.34 -1.55
C GLN A 244 17.59 34.42 -2.50
N TYR A 245 18.36 34.77 -3.51
CA TYR A 245 17.98 35.78 -4.51
C TYR A 245 17.45 35.20 -5.83
N GLN A 246 17.32 33.89 -5.91
CA GLN A 246 16.83 33.21 -7.12
C GLN A 246 15.30 33.16 -7.14
N GLU A 247 14.70 33.47 -8.30
CA GLU A 247 13.24 33.54 -8.45
C GLU A 247 12.53 32.22 -8.16
N CYS A 248 13.20 31.09 -8.42
CA CYS A 248 12.66 29.75 -8.15
C CYS A 248 12.78 29.31 -6.68
N VAL A 249 13.39 30.15 -5.81
CA VAL A 249 13.63 29.83 -4.40
C VAL A 249 12.73 30.66 -3.49
N GLU A 250 11.90 29.98 -2.72
CA GLU A 250 11.00 30.59 -1.73
C GLU A 250 11.73 30.89 -0.41
N SER A 251 12.51 29.93 0.07
CA SER A 251 13.28 30.08 1.30
C SER A 251 14.52 29.18 1.32
N VAL A 252 15.52 29.58 2.09
CA VAL A 252 16.77 28.84 2.30
C VAL A 252 17.07 28.79 3.79
N GLY A 253 17.25 27.58 4.31
CA GLY A 253 17.70 27.30 5.68
C GLY A 253 19.09 26.68 5.68
N VAL A 254 19.95 27.10 6.61
CA VAL A 254 21.28 26.49 6.80
C VAL A 254 21.16 25.32 7.76
N LEU A 255 21.72 24.16 7.39
CA LEU A 255 21.77 22.97 8.24
C LEU A 255 22.73 23.18 9.42
N ASP A 256 22.45 22.49 10.52
CA ASP A 256 23.31 22.47 11.69
C ASP A 256 24.77 22.10 11.32
N GLY A 257 25.71 22.81 11.91
CA GLY A 257 27.13 22.61 11.65
C GLY A 257 27.65 23.16 10.31
N ASN A 258 26.87 23.97 9.60
CA ASN A 258 27.24 24.55 8.29
C ASN A 258 27.54 23.50 7.20
N LEU A 259 26.88 22.32 7.28
CA LEU A 259 27.13 21.16 6.42
C LEU A 259 26.31 21.17 5.11
N GLY A 260 25.44 22.19 4.92
CA GLY A 260 24.58 22.30 3.76
C GLY A 260 23.42 23.26 3.98
N VAL A 261 22.53 23.32 3.00
CA VAL A 261 21.32 24.13 3.03
C VAL A 261 20.08 23.30 2.67
N ILE A 262 18.93 23.65 3.23
CA ILE A 262 17.63 23.19 2.78
C ILE A 262 17.02 24.35 1.97
N VAL A 263 16.64 24.08 0.74
CA VAL A 263 16.03 25.03 -0.18
C VAL A 263 14.57 24.63 -0.39
N ARG A 264 13.65 25.56 -0.19
CA ARG A 264 12.26 25.41 -0.61
C ARG A 264 12.06 26.12 -1.95
N SER A 265 11.52 25.39 -2.92
CA SER A 265 11.31 25.88 -4.28
C SER A 265 9.93 25.47 -4.78
N THR A 266 9.21 26.42 -5.39
CA THR A 266 7.95 26.16 -6.11
C THR A 266 8.21 25.64 -7.53
N ASP A 267 9.44 25.80 -8.04
CA ASP A 267 9.89 25.28 -9.34
C ASP A 267 11.25 24.59 -9.19
N ALA A 268 11.21 23.36 -8.69
CA ALA A 268 12.41 22.58 -8.48
C ALA A 268 13.12 22.21 -9.81
N ASN A 269 12.40 22.14 -10.93
CA ASN A 269 13.03 21.87 -12.22
C ASN A 269 13.94 23.02 -12.64
N SER A 270 13.45 24.25 -12.56
CA SER A 270 14.26 25.46 -12.79
C SER A 270 15.42 25.56 -11.80
N LEU A 271 15.23 25.16 -10.54
CA LEU A 271 16.31 25.09 -9.55
C LEU A 271 17.41 24.10 -9.99
N PHE A 272 17.04 22.87 -10.38
CA PHE A 272 18.01 21.84 -10.81
C PHE A 272 18.73 22.21 -12.10
N ASP A 273 18.05 22.84 -13.06
CA ASP A 273 18.63 23.27 -14.32
C ASP A 273 19.64 24.41 -14.12
N ALA A 274 19.38 25.32 -13.19
CA ALA A 274 20.24 26.47 -12.93
C ALA A 274 21.39 26.16 -11.94
N LEU A 275 21.23 25.19 -11.06
CA LEU A 275 22.17 24.86 -9.99
C LEU A 275 23.62 24.62 -10.48
N PRO A 276 23.89 23.86 -11.58
CA PRO A 276 25.26 23.65 -12.09
C PRO A 276 25.95 24.97 -12.50
N ASN A 277 25.19 25.91 -13.06
CA ASN A 277 25.73 27.22 -13.45
C ASN A 277 26.10 28.05 -12.23
N TRP A 278 25.25 28.11 -11.21
CA TRP A 278 25.53 28.82 -9.96
C TRP A 278 26.72 28.22 -9.20
N ILE A 279 26.83 26.89 -9.18
CA ILE A 279 27.98 26.20 -8.58
C ILE A 279 29.28 26.64 -9.25
N THR A 280 29.30 26.71 -10.57
CA THR A 280 30.48 27.07 -11.35
C THR A 280 30.82 28.57 -11.23
N GLU A 281 29.83 29.44 -11.36
CA GLU A 281 29.98 30.89 -11.34
C GLU A 281 30.47 31.42 -9.97
N HIS A 282 29.96 30.79 -8.90
CA HIS A 282 30.27 31.21 -7.53
C HIS A 282 31.32 30.34 -6.85
N GLU A 283 31.98 29.44 -7.58
CA GLU A 283 32.99 28.49 -7.04
C GLU A 283 32.49 27.77 -5.75
N LEU A 284 31.25 27.24 -5.81
CA LEU A 284 30.64 26.53 -4.72
C LEU A 284 31.04 25.06 -4.76
N ASN A 285 31.23 24.44 -3.58
CA ASN A 285 31.55 23.02 -3.49
C ASN A 285 30.33 22.25 -2.94
N VAL A 286 29.39 21.90 -3.83
CA VAL A 286 28.23 21.06 -3.53
C VAL A 286 28.64 19.60 -3.76
N THR A 287 28.51 18.77 -2.74
CA THR A 287 28.92 17.34 -2.74
C THR A 287 27.74 16.40 -2.93
N GLU A 288 26.54 16.83 -2.55
CA GLU A 288 25.35 15.98 -2.59
C GLU A 288 24.12 16.86 -2.80
N VAL A 289 23.19 16.36 -3.63
CA VAL A 289 21.88 16.98 -3.87
C VAL A 289 20.85 15.90 -3.60
N GLU A 290 19.97 16.15 -2.64
CA GLU A 290 18.91 15.22 -2.23
C GLU A 290 17.56 15.95 -2.31
N SER A 291 16.61 15.38 -3.05
CA SER A 291 15.23 15.86 -3.09
C SER A 291 14.36 14.95 -2.25
N SER A 292 13.62 15.51 -1.30
CA SER A 292 12.73 14.76 -0.42
C SER A 292 11.40 14.37 -1.08
N ASP A 293 11.08 14.99 -2.22
CA ASP A 293 9.75 14.94 -2.85
C ASP A 293 9.52 13.74 -3.79
N GLU A 294 10.53 12.90 -4.03
CA GLU A 294 10.40 11.72 -4.90
C GLU A 294 9.78 10.52 -4.20
N SER A 295 9.78 10.51 -2.86
CA SER A 295 9.25 9.39 -2.10
C SER A 295 7.74 9.49 -1.87
N LEU A 296 7.04 8.35 -1.97
CA LEU A 296 5.63 8.24 -1.54
C LEU A 296 5.44 8.66 -0.08
N ASN A 297 6.47 8.50 0.79
CA ASN A 297 6.44 8.95 2.17
C ASN A 297 6.23 10.46 2.26
N TRP A 298 7.01 11.23 1.51
CA TRP A 298 6.87 12.69 1.47
C TRP A 298 5.47 13.10 0.97
N ILE A 299 5.00 12.48 -0.13
CA ILE A 299 3.66 12.70 -0.67
C ILE A 299 2.60 12.48 0.39
N PHE A 300 2.66 11.36 1.10
CA PHE A 300 1.70 11.00 2.13
C PHE A 300 1.73 11.97 3.32
N ASP A 301 2.92 12.30 3.83
CA ASP A 301 3.10 13.25 4.94
C ASP A 301 2.60 14.65 4.57
N THR A 302 2.86 15.08 3.34
CA THR A 302 2.40 16.38 2.82
C THR A 302 0.87 16.43 2.72
N LEU A 303 0.24 15.39 2.16
CA LEU A 303 -1.23 15.29 2.12
C LEU A 303 -1.86 15.27 3.51
N LEU A 304 -1.19 14.63 4.49
CA LEU A 304 -1.64 14.65 5.88
C LEU A 304 -1.62 16.06 6.46
N LYS A 305 -0.52 16.82 6.28
CA LYS A 305 -0.37 18.20 6.76
C LYS A 305 -1.40 19.13 6.13
N MET A 306 -1.61 19.04 4.80
CA MET A 306 -2.68 19.78 4.12
C MET A 306 -4.06 19.51 4.72
N HIS A 307 -4.35 18.24 4.98
CA HIS A 307 -5.65 17.84 5.52
C HIS A 307 -5.85 18.29 6.97
N GLN A 308 -4.76 18.51 7.70
CA GLN A 308 -4.76 19.04 9.07
C GLN A 308 -4.77 20.58 9.10
N GLY A 309 -4.59 21.22 7.95
CA GLY A 309 -4.52 22.69 7.83
C GLY A 309 -3.20 23.27 8.35
N GLU A 310 -2.13 22.48 8.32
CA GLU A 310 -0.79 22.90 8.74
C GLU A 310 0.01 23.57 7.61
N ILE A 311 -0.42 23.33 6.37
CA ILE A 311 0.09 23.94 5.13
C ILE A 311 -1.07 24.18 4.15
#